data_a935322cea8cc637f7f589e277bfc000
#
_entry.id   a935322cea8cc637f7f589e277bfc000
#
_cell.length_a   1.000
_cell.length_b   1.000
_cell.length_c   1.000
_cell.angle_alpha   90.00
_cell.angle_beta   90.00
_cell.angle_gamma   90.00
#
_symmetry.space_group_name_H-M   'P 1'
#
loop_
_entity.id
_entity.type
_entity.pdbx_description
1 polymer ?
#
loop_
_entity_poly.entity_id
_entity_poly.type
_entity_poly.pdbx_seq_one_letter_code
_entity_poly.pdbx_strand_id
1 'polypeptide(L)'
;IVNRAFYGIKPLSNSRGLPTNAVYGMLNILKKHIDALKPDYMACAYDVHEPTFRHLSYPDYKGTRKGMPDELKSQMPYAKMATEALGFLNIECPGFEADDIIGTSAKMADETGTIETYILTGDRDSLQLISKDTCVILAKTKEDIVYDEKRFFDEYGITPAQFVDVKALMGDSSDNIPGVLGIG
;
A
#
# COMPACT_ATOMS: atom_id res chain seq x y z
N ILE A 1 3.12 -0.92 -3.71
CA ILE A 1 3.90 -0.31 -4.81
C ILE A 1 4.63 -1.36 -5.64
N VAL A 2 5.31 -2.37 -5.06
CA VAL A 2 6.07 -3.40 -5.80
C VAL A 2 5.18 -4.16 -6.79
N ASN A 3 4.02 -4.67 -6.34
CA ASN A 3 3.02 -5.34 -7.20
C ASN A 3 2.59 -4.44 -8.37
N ARG A 4 2.31 -3.17 -8.07
CA ARG A 4 1.93 -2.20 -9.10
C ARG A 4 3.03 -2.02 -10.15
N ALA A 5 4.27 -1.92 -9.73
CA ALA A 5 5.42 -1.82 -10.62
C ALA A 5 5.57 -3.09 -11.49
N PHE A 6 5.40 -4.25 -10.88
CA PHE A 6 5.48 -5.54 -11.57
C PHE A 6 4.49 -5.66 -12.74
N TYR A 7 3.22 -5.34 -12.48
CA TYR A 7 2.17 -5.44 -13.51
C TYR A 7 2.10 -4.20 -14.43
N GLY A 8 2.63 -3.06 -13.99
CA GLY A 8 2.59 -1.81 -14.74
C GLY A 8 3.72 -1.64 -15.75
N ILE A 9 4.79 -2.42 -15.63
CA ILE A 9 5.97 -2.35 -16.50
C ILE A 9 6.12 -3.66 -17.29
N LYS A 10 6.47 -3.54 -18.56
CA LYS A 10 6.78 -4.71 -19.39
C LYS A 10 7.88 -5.54 -18.73
N PRO A 11 7.88 -6.87 -18.91
CA PRO A 11 8.92 -7.73 -18.38
C PRO A 11 10.32 -7.22 -18.75
N LEU A 12 11.15 -7.04 -17.72
CA LEU A 12 12.55 -6.68 -17.83
C LEU A 12 13.38 -7.73 -17.09
N SER A 13 14.54 -8.05 -17.59
CA SER A 13 15.48 -8.93 -16.91
C SER A 13 16.92 -8.41 -17.09
N ASN A 14 17.79 -8.76 -16.14
CA ASN A 14 19.22 -8.50 -16.28
C ASN A 14 19.88 -9.51 -17.24
N SER A 15 21.18 -9.35 -17.50
CA SER A 15 21.96 -10.22 -18.39
C SER A 15 22.03 -11.68 -17.93
N ARG A 16 21.64 -12.00 -16.69
CA ARG A 16 21.59 -13.35 -16.12
C ARG A 16 20.17 -13.94 -16.12
N GLY A 17 19.20 -13.25 -16.75
CA GLY A 17 17.81 -13.70 -16.82
C GLY A 17 16.98 -13.43 -15.57
N LEU A 18 17.51 -12.76 -14.54
CA LEU A 18 16.74 -12.38 -13.35
C LEU A 18 15.74 -11.29 -13.72
N PRO A 19 14.42 -11.47 -13.41
CA PRO A 19 13.42 -10.43 -13.58
C PRO A 19 13.75 -9.20 -12.74
N THR A 20 13.53 -7.98 -13.28
CA THR A 20 13.90 -6.72 -12.63
C THR A 20 12.84 -5.62 -12.74
N ASN A 21 11.76 -5.87 -13.48
CA ASN A 21 10.72 -4.87 -13.75
C ASN A 21 10.04 -4.33 -12.48
N ALA A 22 9.79 -5.18 -11.46
CA ALA A 22 9.19 -4.76 -10.21
C ALA A 22 10.10 -3.81 -9.43
N VAL A 23 11.37 -4.18 -9.25
CA VAL A 23 12.36 -3.36 -8.53
C VAL A 23 12.61 -2.05 -9.28
N TYR A 24 12.81 -2.11 -10.59
CA TYR A 24 13.02 -0.93 -11.43
C TYR A 24 11.86 0.05 -11.34
N GLY A 25 10.63 -0.45 -11.47
CA GLY A 25 9.44 0.40 -11.39
C GLY A 25 9.20 0.97 -10.01
N MET A 26 9.40 0.15 -8.97
CA MET A 26 9.33 0.61 -7.59
C MET A 26 10.32 1.75 -7.32
N LEU A 27 11.58 1.59 -7.73
CA LEU A 27 12.60 2.61 -7.54
C LEU A 27 12.26 3.92 -8.25
N ASN A 28 11.73 3.87 -9.48
CA ASN A 28 11.30 5.06 -10.19
C ASN A 28 10.15 5.79 -9.48
N ILE A 29 9.16 5.03 -8.97
CA ILE A 29 8.05 5.60 -8.20
C ILE A 29 8.57 6.24 -6.91
N LEU A 30 9.39 5.53 -6.13
CA LEU A 30 9.95 6.03 -4.87
C LEU A 30 10.81 7.28 -5.12
N LYS A 31 11.73 7.22 -6.08
CA LYS A 31 12.61 8.35 -6.40
C LYS A 31 11.82 9.62 -6.76
N LYS A 32 10.79 9.49 -7.59
CA LYS A 32 9.91 10.61 -7.96
C LYS A 32 9.36 11.32 -6.72
N HIS A 33 8.87 10.54 -5.73
CA HIS A 33 8.25 11.11 -4.53
C HIS A 33 9.28 11.59 -3.52
N ILE A 34 10.41 10.91 -3.38
CA ILE A 34 11.54 11.40 -2.55
C ILE A 34 12.02 12.76 -3.05
N ASP A 35 12.23 12.90 -4.37
CA ASP A 35 12.72 14.16 -4.97
C ASP A 35 11.69 15.31 -4.81
N ALA A 36 10.40 14.99 -4.86
CA ALA A 36 9.32 15.96 -4.73
C ALA A 36 9.04 16.37 -3.27
N LEU A 37 8.97 15.41 -2.35
CA LEU A 37 8.57 15.65 -0.96
C LEU A 37 9.76 15.94 -0.04
N LYS A 38 10.95 15.43 -0.37
CA LYS A 38 12.18 15.54 0.44
C LYS A 38 11.93 15.16 1.91
N PRO A 39 11.41 13.94 2.16
CA PRO A 39 10.99 13.54 3.50
C PRO A 39 12.17 13.43 4.47
N ASP A 40 11.94 13.80 5.73
CA ASP A 40 12.91 13.62 6.82
C ASP A 40 12.99 12.15 7.27
N TYR A 41 11.88 11.41 7.17
CA TYR A 41 11.77 10.01 7.56
C TYR A 41 11.11 9.19 6.46
N MET A 42 11.60 7.97 6.26
CA MET A 42 11.05 7.06 5.25
C MET A 42 10.93 5.65 5.80
N ALA A 43 9.78 5.03 5.62
CA ALA A 43 9.55 3.64 5.98
C ALA A 43 8.82 2.88 4.87
N CYS A 44 9.12 1.58 4.75
CA CYS A 44 8.40 0.65 3.88
C CYS A 44 7.82 -0.48 4.72
N ALA A 45 6.52 -0.70 4.64
CA ALA A 45 5.86 -1.85 5.23
C ALA A 45 5.81 -3.01 4.21
N TYR A 46 6.11 -4.21 4.66
CA TYR A 46 6.05 -5.43 3.87
C TYR A 46 5.18 -6.47 4.56
N ASP A 47 4.39 -7.17 3.77
CA ASP A 47 3.66 -8.34 4.23
C ASP A 47 4.63 -9.49 4.51
N VAL A 48 4.34 -10.25 5.55
CA VAL A 48 4.99 -11.53 5.85
C VAL A 48 4.15 -12.70 5.33
N HIS A 49 4.74 -13.88 5.24
CA HIS A 49 4.04 -15.05 4.69
C HIS A 49 3.11 -15.72 5.72
N GLU A 50 3.18 -15.30 6.98
CA GLU A 50 2.41 -15.91 8.07
C GLU A 50 0.94 -15.48 8.01
N PRO A 51 0.00 -16.36 8.44
CA PRO A 51 -1.40 -16.00 8.58
C PRO A 51 -1.57 -14.83 9.54
N THR A 52 -2.43 -13.89 9.18
CA THR A 52 -2.77 -12.74 10.02
C THR A 52 -3.97 -13.05 10.91
N PHE A 53 -4.26 -12.17 11.86
CA PHE A 53 -5.46 -12.31 12.71
C PHE A 53 -6.76 -12.35 11.88
N ARG A 54 -6.79 -11.76 10.67
CA ARG A 54 -7.93 -11.83 9.76
C ARG A 54 -8.17 -13.26 9.27
N HIS A 55 -7.14 -14.00 8.93
CA HIS A 55 -7.24 -15.40 8.53
C HIS A 55 -7.74 -16.28 9.68
N LEU A 56 -7.37 -15.96 10.93
CA LEU A 56 -7.85 -16.67 12.10
C LEU A 56 -9.32 -16.38 12.39
N SER A 57 -9.76 -15.15 12.15
CA SER A 57 -11.15 -14.71 12.40
C SER A 57 -12.11 -15.10 11.27
N TYR A 58 -11.60 -15.14 10.03
CA TYR A 58 -12.36 -15.45 8.82
C TYR A 58 -11.54 -16.35 7.89
N PRO A 59 -11.70 -17.67 7.94
CA PRO A 59 -10.88 -18.63 7.19
C PRO A 59 -10.88 -18.45 5.67
N ASP A 60 -11.96 -17.88 5.12
CA ASP A 60 -12.10 -17.63 3.68
C ASP A 60 -11.43 -16.30 3.23
N TYR A 61 -10.86 -15.54 4.17
CA TYR A 61 -10.17 -14.27 3.89
C TYR A 61 -9.03 -14.49 2.88
N LYS A 62 -9.06 -13.75 1.78
CA LYS A 62 -8.11 -13.87 0.65
C LYS A 62 -8.03 -15.28 0.03
N GLY A 63 -8.97 -16.16 0.35
CA GLY A 63 -8.97 -17.56 -0.10
C GLY A 63 -9.03 -17.75 -1.62
N THR A 64 -9.51 -16.75 -2.35
CA THR A 64 -9.57 -16.73 -3.83
C THR A 64 -8.33 -16.12 -4.47
N ARG A 65 -7.41 -15.52 -3.69
CA ARG A 65 -6.19 -14.89 -4.24
C ARG A 65 -5.22 -15.96 -4.77
N LYS A 66 -4.75 -15.74 -5.99
CA LYS A 66 -3.62 -16.50 -6.51
C LYS A 66 -2.34 -16.08 -5.79
N GLY A 67 -1.47 -17.05 -5.50
CA GLY A 67 -0.16 -16.76 -4.89
C GLY A 67 0.67 -15.78 -5.73
N MET A 68 1.69 -15.21 -5.11
CA MET A 68 2.64 -14.32 -5.77
C MET A 68 3.36 -15.08 -6.91
N PRO A 69 3.41 -14.53 -8.15
CA PRO A 69 4.18 -15.13 -9.25
C PRO A 69 5.66 -15.29 -8.88
N ASP A 70 6.30 -16.36 -9.36
CA ASP A 70 7.70 -16.65 -9.04
C ASP A 70 8.65 -15.55 -9.51
N GLU A 71 8.34 -14.91 -10.65
CA GLU A 71 9.10 -13.76 -11.15
C GLU A 71 9.03 -12.55 -10.21
N LEU A 72 7.91 -12.33 -9.57
CA LEU A 72 7.78 -11.26 -8.56
C LEU A 72 8.45 -11.69 -7.25
N LYS A 73 8.22 -12.93 -6.82
CA LYS A 73 8.81 -13.48 -5.60
C LYS A 73 10.34 -13.40 -5.62
N SER A 74 10.96 -13.69 -6.77
CA SER A 74 12.41 -13.59 -6.94
C SER A 74 12.95 -12.16 -6.83
N GLN A 75 12.11 -11.13 -7.03
CA GLN A 75 12.48 -9.73 -6.92
C GLN A 75 12.30 -9.14 -5.52
N MET A 76 11.51 -9.76 -4.63
CA MET A 76 11.22 -9.21 -3.29
C MET A 76 12.47 -8.97 -2.42
N PRO A 77 13.46 -9.88 -2.36
CA PRO A 77 14.70 -9.60 -1.62
C PRO A 77 15.44 -8.35 -2.15
N TYR A 78 15.48 -8.18 -3.46
CA TYR A 78 16.12 -7.02 -4.08
C TYR A 78 15.32 -5.73 -3.85
N ALA A 79 13.98 -5.81 -3.79
CA ALA A 79 13.16 -4.67 -3.44
C ALA A 79 13.47 -4.18 -2.01
N LYS A 80 13.58 -5.08 -1.04
CA LYS A 80 13.95 -4.75 0.34
C LYS A 80 15.36 -4.15 0.44
N MET A 81 16.34 -4.77 -0.23
CA MET A 81 17.70 -4.23 -0.29
C MET A 81 17.74 -2.82 -0.90
N ALA A 82 16.93 -2.59 -1.94
CA ALA A 82 16.90 -1.30 -2.63
C ALA A 82 16.26 -0.21 -1.76
N THR A 83 15.21 -0.50 -1.00
CA THR A 83 14.61 0.46 -0.06
C THR A 83 15.56 0.78 1.09
N GLU A 84 16.25 -0.22 1.66
CA GLU A 84 17.30 0.00 2.66
C GLU A 84 18.42 0.89 2.13
N ALA A 85 18.90 0.63 0.92
CA ALA A 85 19.95 1.42 0.28
C ALA A 85 19.52 2.88 0.01
N LEU A 86 18.21 3.15 -0.14
CA LEU A 86 17.64 4.49 -0.23
C LEU A 86 17.39 5.14 1.13
N GLY A 87 17.68 4.46 2.24
CA GLY A 87 17.49 4.98 3.59
C GLY A 87 16.12 4.73 4.21
N PHE A 88 15.30 3.85 3.63
CA PHE A 88 14.04 3.46 4.24
C PHE A 88 14.25 2.50 5.41
N LEU A 89 13.46 2.69 6.46
CA LEU A 89 13.24 1.66 7.47
C LEU A 89 12.25 0.61 6.91
N ASN A 90 12.71 -0.62 6.70
CA ASN A 90 11.83 -1.73 6.32
C ASN A 90 11.18 -2.32 7.57
N ILE A 91 9.85 -2.42 7.56
CA ILE A 91 9.06 -2.90 8.70
C ILE A 91 8.23 -4.10 8.27
N GLU A 92 8.32 -5.16 9.06
CA GLU A 92 7.51 -6.39 8.95
C GLU A 92 6.97 -6.73 10.34
N CYS A 93 5.74 -7.20 10.42
CA CYS A 93 5.13 -7.59 11.69
C CYS A 93 4.36 -8.92 11.51
N PRO A 94 4.87 -10.04 12.04
CA PRO A 94 4.14 -11.32 11.98
C PRO A 94 2.74 -11.21 12.60
N GLY A 95 1.75 -11.80 11.92
CA GLY A 95 0.36 -11.73 12.33
C GLY A 95 -0.42 -10.49 11.88
N PHE A 96 0.25 -9.52 11.25
CA PHE A 96 -0.34 -8.30 10.70
C PHE A 96 0.02 -8.14 9.22
N GLU A 97 -0.76 -7.33 8.52
CA GLU A 97 -0.51 -6.98 7.13
C GLU A 97 0.24 -5.64 7.03
N ALA A 98 0.86 -5.38 5.87
CA ALA A 98 1.54 -4.10 5.61
C ALA A 98 0.61 -2.90 5.85
N ASP A 99 -0.68 -3.02 5.53
CA ASP A 99 -1.67 -1.97 5.73
C ASP A 99 -1.92 -1.67 7.21
N ASP A 100 -1.83 -2.68 8.10
CA ASP A 100 -1.92 -2.48 9.55
C ASP A 100 -0.71 -1.69 10.07
N ILE A 101 0.48 -2.00 9.53
CA ILE A 101 1.72 -1.28 9.87
C ILE A 101 1.63 0.18 9.40
N ILE A 102 1.17 0.41 8.17
CA ILE A 102 1.00 1.75 7.60
C ILE A 102 0.00 2.55 8.45
N GLY A 103 -1.19 1.99 8.73
CA GLY A 103 -2.21 2.65 9.52
C GLY A 103 -1.76 2.97 10.94
N THR A 104 -1.05 2.05 11.59
CA THR A 104 -0.49 2.26 12.92
C THR A 104 0.56 3.36 12.91
N SER A 105 1.48 3.35 11.93
CA SER A 105 2.53 4.36 11.81
C SER A 105 1.97 5.75 11.53
N ALA A 106 0.97 5.87 10.65
CA ALA A 106 0.30 7.13 10.36
C ALA A 106 -0.41 7.68 11.60
N LYS A 107 -1.14 6.83 12.33
CA LYS A 107 -1.80 7.22 13.58
C LYS A 107 -0.80 7.69 14.63
N MET A 108 0.31 6.97 14.82
CA MET A 108 1.36 7.39 15.74
C MET A 108 1.96 8.74 15.36
N ALA A 109 2.15 8.99 14.07
CA ALA A 109 2.63 10.28 13.57
C ALA A 109 1.63 11.41 13.85
N ASP A 110 0.34 11.20 13.56
CA ASP A 110 -0.75 12.16 13.84
C ASP A 110 -0.81 12.52 15.32
N GLU A 111 -0.62 11.54 16.22
CA GLU A 111 -0.64 11.76 17.67
C GLU A 111 0.50 12.67 18.16
N THR A 112 1.57 12.82 17.40
CA THR A 112 2.65 13.79 17.71
C THR A 112 2.24 15.23 17.45
N GLY A 113 1.31 15.46 16.51
CA GLY A 113 0.88 16.78 16.05
C GLY A 113 1.99 17.61 15.35
N THR A 114 3.10 17.00 14.98
CA THR A 114 4.28 17.68 14.41
C THR A 114 4.81 17.01 13.15
N ILE A 115 4.25 15.87 12.74
CA ILE A 115 4.67 15.08 11.59
C ILE A 115 3.57 15.12 10.53
N GLU A 116 3.91 15.62 9.34
CA GLU A 116 3.07 15.48 8.16
C GLU A 116 3.39 14.14 7.49
N THR A 117 2.37 13.32 7.24
CA THR A 117 2.52 11.96 6.73
C THR A 117 2.01 11.84 5.30
N TYR A 118 2.80 11.23 4.43
CA TYR A 118 2.41 10.87 3.06
C TYR A 118 2.45 9.35 2.88
N ILE A 119 1.29 8.74 2.72
CA ILE A 119 1.15 7.30 2.44
C ILE A 119 1.18 7.09 0.93
N LEU A 120 2.28 6.53 0.40
CA LEU A 120 2.40 6.18 -1.00
C LEU A 120 1.94 4.75 -1.23
N THR A 121 0.82 4.57 -1.88
CA THR A 121 0.20 3.25 -2.09
C THR A 121 -0.46 3.13 -3.46
N GLY A 122 -0.74 1.89 -3.90
CA GLY A 122 -1.62 1.58 -5.03
C GLY A 122 -3.03 1.19 -4.58
N ASP A 123 -3.25 1.08 -3.28
CA ASP A 123 -4.49 0.59 -2.69
C ASP A 123 -5.39 1.73 -2.23
N ARG A 124 -6.65 1.69 -2.67
CA ARG A 124 -7.66 2.68 -2.29
C ARG A 124 -8.14 2.53 -0.85
N ASP A 125 -7.95 1.37 -0.25
CA ASP A 125 -8.38 1.14 1.12
C ASP A 125 -7.58 1.99 2.11
N SER A 126 -6.36 2.38 1.75
CA SER A 126 -5.57 3.34 2.52
C SER A 126 -6.21 4.75 2.60
N LEU A 127 -7.22 5.08 1.76
CA LEU A 127 -7.92 6.38 1.84
C LEU A 127 -8.65 6.58 3.18
N GLN A 128 -8.98 5.51 3.89
CA GLN A 128 -9.52 5.58 5.25
C GLN A 128 -8.53 6.17 6.28
N LEU A 129 -7.24 6.20 5.93
CA LEU A 129 -6.17 6.67 6.82
C LEU A 129 -5.92 8.18 6.71
N ILE A 130 -6.61 8.85 5.79
CA ILE A 130 -6.48 10.31 5.61
C ILE A 130 -6.94 11.02 6.88
N SER A 131 -6.14 11.96 7.32
CA SER A 131 -6.41 12.83 8.47
C SER A 131 -5.97 14.25 8.17
N LYS A 132 -6.07 15.11 9.18
CA LYS A 132 -5.57 16.49 9.11
C LYS A 132 -4.08 16.55 8.72
N ASP A 133 -3.27 15.62 9.22
CA ASP A 133 -1.82 15.61 9.05
C ASP A 133 -1.33 14.43 8.16
N THR A 134 -2.26 13.58 7.68
CA THR A 134 -1.97 12.43 6.82
C THR A 134 -2.65 12.55 5.45
N CYS A 135 -1.86 12.56 4.38
CA CYS A 135 -2.30 12.49 2.99
C CYS A 135 -2.00 11.11 2.37
N VAL A 136 -2.83 10.68 1.42
CA VAL A 136 -2.59 9.45 0.64
C VAL A 136 -2.23 9.80 -0.80
N ILE A 137 -1.07 9.34 -1.25
CA ILE A 137 -0.65 9.41 -2.66
C ILE A 137 -1.02 8.06 -3.32
N LEU A 138 -2.10 8.09 -4.08
CA LEU A 138 -2.55 6.92 -4.81
C LEU A 138 -1.81 6.84 -6.15
N ALA A 139 -0.83 5.93 -6.20
CA ALA A 139 -0.04 5.71 -7.40
C ALA A 139 -0.91 5.17 -8.54
N LYS A 140 -0.96 5.83 -9.69
CA LYS A 140 -1.70 5.43 -10.89
C LYS A 140 -0.78 5.34 -12.11
N THR A 141 -1.28 4.72 -13.18
CA THR A 141 -0.47 4.47 -14.39
C THR A 141 -0.11 5.75 -15.14
N LYS A 142 -1.03 6.72 -15.16
CA LYS A 142 -0.82 7.99 -15.88
C LYS A 142 -0.31 9.08 -14.96
N GLU A 143 -0.99 9.31 -13.85
CA GLU A 143 -0.70 10.38 -12.91
C GLU A 143 -1.13 9.95 -11.51
N ASP A 144 -0.24 10.17 -10.54
CA ASP A 144 -0.54 9.89 -9.15
C ASP A 144 -1.51 10.93 -8.60
N ILE A 145 -2.40 10.51 -7.72
CA ILE A 145 -3.40 11.39 -7.12
C ILE A 145 -3.08 11.53 -5.64
N VAL A 146 -2.93 12.78 -5.20
CA VAL A 146 -2.81 13.11 -3.78
C VAL A 146 -4.21 13.36 -3.23
N TYR A 147 -4.57 12.62 -2.19
CA TYR A 147 -5.79 12.82 -1.42
C TYR A 147 -5.47 13.37 -0.04
N ASP A 148 -6.00 14.53 0.25
CA ASP A 148 -6.22 15.11 1.57
C ASP A 148 -7.70 14.97 1.97
N GLU A 149 -8.08 15.40 3.17
CA GLU A 149 -9.48 15.36 3.64
C GLU A 149 -10.43 16.11 2.70
N LYS A 150 -10.00 17.28 2.21
CA LYS A 150 -10.84 18.11 1.33
C LYS A 150 -11.11 17.41 0.01
N ARG A 151 -10.07 16.93 -0.67
CA ARG A 151 -10.22 16.24 -1.96
C ARG A 151 -11.01 14.96 -1.82
N PHE A 152 -10.79 14.22 -0.73
CA PHE A 152 -11.54 13.02 -0.44
C PHE A 152 -13.04 13.33 -0.29
N PHE A 153 -13.38 14.36 0.50
CA PHE A 153 -14.76 14.78 0.68
C PHE A 153 -15.39 15.29 -0.63
N ASP A 154 -14.67 16.08 -1.40
CA ASP A 154 -15.15 16.60 -2.71
C ASP A 154 -15.47 15.46 -3.70
N GLU A 155 -14.72 14.34 -3.66
CA GLU A 155 -14.92 13.20 -4.57
C GLU A 155 -15.97 12.19 -4.06
N TYR A 156 -15.99 11.92 -2.75
CA TYR A 156 -16.81 10.84 -2.16
C TYR A 156 -18.05 11.34 -1.41
N GLY A 157 -18.11 12.61 -1.02
CA GLY A 157 -19.21 13.21 -0.24
C GLY A 157 -19.28 12.73 1.22
N ILE A 158 -18.25 12.05 1.70
CA ILE A 158 -18.15 11.49 3.06
C ILE A 158 -16.76 11.79 3.65
N THR A 159 -16.61 11.62 4.95
CA THR A 159 -15.29 11.73 5.59
C THR A 159 -14.48 10.43 5.43
N PRO A 160 -13.13 10.49 5.51
CA PRO A 160 -12.29 9.27 5.50
C PRO A 160 -12.70 8.24 6.55
N ALA A 161 -13.08 8.67 7.75
CA ALA A 161 -13.56 7.79 8.81
C ALA A 161 -14.84 7.03 8.43
N GLN A 162 -15.77 7.68 7.70
CA GLN A 162 -17.00 7.05 7.20
C GLN A 162 -16.74 6.09 6.04
N PHE A 163 -15.58 6.15 5.42
CA PHE A 163 -15.22 5.24 4.33
C PHE A 163 -15.15 3.78 4.79
N VAL A 164 -14.81 3.56 6.05
CA VAL A 164 -14.82 2.22 6.67
C VAL A 164 -16.22 1.61 6.63
N ASP A 165 -17.25 2.39 6.96
CA ASP A 165 -18.64 1.93 6.94
C ASP A 165 -19.09 1.60 5.51
N VAL A 166 -18.71 2.45 4.55
CA VAL A 166 -18.99 2.20 3.14
C VAL A 166 -18.33 0.90 2.67
N LYS A 167 -17.05 0.67 2.99
CA LYS A 167 -16.34 -0.56 2.66
C LYS A 167 -16.96 -1.78 3.34
N ALA A 168 -17.39 -1.66 4.59
CA ALA A 168 -18.08 -2.74 5.30
C ALA A 168 -19.39 -3.14 4.62
N LEU A 169 -20.15 -2.18 4.10
CA LEU A 169 -21.41 -2.44 3.37
C LEU A 169 -21.15 -3.01 1.97
N MET A 170 -20.16 -2.48 1.24
CA MET A 170 -19.82 -2.93 -0.12
C MET A 170 -19.13 -4.30 -0.13
N GLY A 171 -18.41 -4.65 0.94
CA GLY A 171 -17.52 -5.80 0.96
C GLY A 171 -16.26 -5.59 0.11
N ASP A 172 -15.50 -6.65 -0.05
CA ASP A 172 -14.30 -6.67 -0.91
C ASP A 172 -14.14 -8.03 -1.60
N SER A 173 -14.48 -8.07 -2.88
CA SER A 173 -14.38 -9.31 -3.67
C SER A 173 -12.93 -9.76 -3.87
N SER A 174 -11.95 -8.85 -3.81
CA SER A 174 -10.53 -9.20 -3.94
C SER A 174 -10.00 -9.91 -2.68
N ASP A 175 -10.61 -9.63 -1.53
CA ASP A 175 -10.30 -10.26 -0.24
C ASP A 175 -11.31 -11.33 0.18
N ASN A 176 -12.26 -11.63 -0.74
CA ASN A 176 -13.33 -12.59 -0.49
C ASN A 176 -14.22 -12.21 0.71
N ILE A 177 -14.44 -10.92 0.89
CA ILE A 177 -15.32 -10.38 1.93
C ILE A 177 -16.67 -10.04 1.29
N PRO A 178 -17.76 -10.72 1.69
CA PRO A 178 -19.09 -10.43 1.15
C PRO A 178 -19.58 -9.07 1.65
N GLY A 179 -20.17 -8.30 0.74
CA GLY A 179 -20.92 -7.09 1.09
C GLY A 179 -22.41 -7.38 1.30
N VAL A 180 -23.16 -6.33 1.53
CA VAL A 180 -24.62 -6.39 1.58
C VAL A 180 -25.19 -6.45 0.16
N LEU A 181 -26.06 -7.42 -0.10
CA LEU A 181 -26.64 -7.62 -1.42
C LEU A 181 -27.34 -6.35 -1.93
N GLY A 182 -26.96 -5.88 -3.12
CA GLY A 182 -27.52 -4.69 -3.74
C GLY A 182 -26.88 -3.37 -3.31
N ILE A 183 -25.82 -3.41 -2.49
CA ILE A 183 -24.99 -2.24 -2.15
C ILE A 183 -23.58 -2.45 -2.76
N GLY A 184 -23.14 -1.49 -3.63
CA GLY A 184 -21.80 -1.53 -4.26
C GLY A 184 -21.86 -1.36 -5.75
#